data_cc4046584ff3dcffc37c49c455413c6c
#
_entry.id   cc4046584ff3dcffc37c49c455413c6c
#
_cell.length_a   1.000
_cell.length_b   1.000
_cell.length_c   1.000
_cell.angle_alpha   90.00
_cell.angle_beta   90.00
_cell.angle_gamma   90.00
#
_symmetry.space_group_name_H-M   'P 1'
#
loop_
_entity.id
_entity.type
_entity.pdbx_description
1 polymer ?
#
loop_
_entity_poly.entity_id
_entity_poly.type
_entity_poly.pdbx_seq_one_letter_code
_entity_poly.pdbx_strand_id
1 'polypeptide(L)'
;MIRDIYARSRNTYGVPRMVGQLHRRGHRVSRGRVARLMRANNLIGAHASNKWRRGRPDAGGVPDLLQRNFRADAPNQRWVADITEFVTGDGKLYLAAVRDLFHRGIVGWDTAGRQDAALVVSALTMALARTGHPTNVIHHADKGTQYTSLDFAFAAGNADMQLSFGSTGDAYDNAAMETFWARLKVEIAWIRGSIWFATRAEAHAYLFEFIEVFYNRQRHQPGLGHLTPAEYADKWRHDHGHQDLP
;
A
#
# COMPACT_ATOMS: atom_id res chain seq x y z
N MET A 1 -20.27 9.50 -18.40
CA MET A 1 -19.33 9.92 -17.34
C MET A 1 -19.21 8.93 -16.19
N ILE A 2 -20.28 8.59 -15.39
CA ILE A 2 -20.17 7.61 -14.30
C ILE A 2 -19.63 6.25 -14.81
N ARG A 3 -20.14 5.76 -15.93
CA ARG A 3 -19.65 4.51 -16.56
C ARG A 3 -18.19 4.60 -16.98
N ASP A 4 -17.73 5.76 -17.50
CA ASP A 4 -16.34 5.99 -17.88
C ASP A 4 -15.41 5.98 -16.65
N ILE A 5 -15.77 6.68 -15.57
CA ILE A 5 -15.02 6.65 -14.30
C ILE A 5 -14.97 5.22 -13.75
N TYR A 6 -16.08 4.51 -13.79
CA TYR A 6 -16.18 3.13 -13.31
C TYR A 6 -15.27 2.20 -14.09
N ALA A 7 -15.29 2.25 -15.42
CA ALA A 7 -14.43 1.45 -16.29
C ALA A 7 -12.93 1.77 -16.05
N ARG A 8 -12.55 3.04 -16.00
CA ARG A 8 -11.16 3.45 -15.71
C ARG A 8 -10.67 3.03 -14.33
N SER A 9 -11.57 2.87 -13.37
CA SER A 9 -11.25 2.34 -12.05
C SER A 9 -11.19 0.81 -12.00
N ARG A 10 -11.20 0.14 -13.14
CA ARG A 10 -11.32 -1.34 -13.23
C ARG A 10 -12.52 -1.88 -12.47
N ASN A 11 -13.60 -1.15 -12.52
CA ASN A 11 -14.87 -1.48 -11.85
C ASN A 11 -14.78 -1.60 -10.32
N THR A 12 -13.73 -1.02 -9.69
CA THR A 12 -13.52 -1.14 -8.24
C THR A 12 -14.17 -0.03 -7.42
N TYR A 13 -14.57 1.09 -8.05
CA TYR A 13 -15.06 2.25 -7.31
C TYR A 13 -16.50 2.08 -6.87
N GLY A 14 -16.71 2.17 -5.54
CA GLY A 14 -18.03 2.39 -4.95
C GLY A 14 -18.40 3.87 -4.89
N VAL A 15 -19.59 4.15 -4.35
CA VAL A 15 -20.18 5.51 -4.28
C VAL A 15 -19.21 6.58 -3.73
N PRO A 16 -18.46 6.38 -2.63
CA PRO A 16 -17.60 7.45 -2.10
C PRO A 16 -16.53 7.92 -3.06
N ARG A 17 -15.82 6.98 -3.73
CA ARG A 17 -14.79 7.31 -4.71
C ARG A 17 -15.38 7.90 -5.98
N MET A 18 -16.54 7.40 -6.41
CA MET A 18 -17.26 7.93 -7.57
C MET A 18 -17.66 9.40 -7.35
N VAL A 19 -18.20 9.75 -6.19
CA VAL A 19 -18.51 11.13 -5.81
C VAL A 19 -17.27 12.01 -5.88
N GLY A 20 -16.18 11.58 -5.26
CA GLY A 20 -14.92 12.33 -5.27
C GLY A 20 -14.40 12.59 -6.68
N GLN A 21 -14.46 11.59 -7.56
CA GLN A 21 -14.04 11.74 -8.95
C GLN A 21 -14.94 12.68 -9.76
N LEU A 22 -16.24 12.68 -9.50
CA LEU A 22 -17.16 13.60 -10.13
C LEU A 22 -16.90 15.05 -9.67
N HIS A 23 -16.66 15.27 -8.37
CA HIS A 23 -16.32 16.58 -7.83
C HIS A 23 -15.01 17.13 -8.43
N ARG A 24 -13.96 16.29 -8.54
CA ARG A 24 -12.70 16.67 -9.21
C ARG A 24 -12.88 17.11 -10.67
N ARG A 25 -13.89 16.56 -11.34
CA ARG A 25 -14.27 16.94 -12.71
C ARG A 25 -15.25 18.12 -12.77
N GLY A 26 -15.45 18.84 -11.68
CA GLY A 26 -16.32 20.01 -11.60
C GLY A 26 -17.82 19.70 -11.46
N HIS A 27 -18.20 18.43 -11.28
CA HIS A 27 -19.61 18.04 -11.17
C HIS A 27 -20.06 17.99 -9.70
N ARG A 28 -20.79 18.98 -9.26
CA ARG A 28 -21.41 19.01 -7.92
C ARG A 28 -22.61 18.06 -7.86
N VAL A 29 -22.42 16.89 -7.29
CA VAL A 29 -23.47 15.86 -7.16
C VAL A 29 -23.55 15.32 -5.73
N SER A 30 -24.75 15.05 -5.27
CA SER A 30 -24.94 14.45 -3.94
C SER A 30 -24.63 12.96 -3.97
N ARG A 31 -24.20 12.42 -2.81
CA ARG A 31 -23.93 10.98 -2.62
C ARG A 31 -25.18 10.13 -2.95
N GLY A 32 -26.37 10.58 -2.56
CA GLY A 32 -27.62 9.87 -2.83
C GLY A 32 -27.93 9.77 -4.32
N ARG A 33 -27.69 10.85 -5.11
CA ARG A 33 -27.86 10.84 -6.57
C ARG A 33 -26.92 9.87 -7.22
N VAL A 34 -25.65 9.87 -6.82
CA VAL A 34 -24.64 8.94 -7.36
C VAL A 34 -24.99 7.50 -7.00
N ALA A 35 -25.39 7.22 -5.77
CA ALA A 35 -25.79 5.88 -5.34
C ALA A 35 -26.97 5.35 -6.16
N ARG A 36 -28.01 6.18 -6.40
CA ARG A 36 -29.18 5.82 -7.21
C ARG A 36 -28.78 5.53 -8.66
N LEU A 37 -27.94 6.37 -9.27
CA LEU A 37 -27.48 6.20 -10.64
C LEU A 37 -26.58 4.95 -10.79
N MET A 38 -25.70 4.69 -9.85
CA MET A 38 -24.87 3.47 -9.85
C MET A 38 -25.75 2.22 -9.74
N ARG A 39 -26.73 2.21 -8.83
CA ARG A 39 -27.67 1.09 -8.69
C ARG A 39 -28.49 0.87 -9.96
N ALA A 40 -29.05 1.92 -10.55
CA ALA A 40 -29.83 1.85 -11.79
C ALA A 40 -29.03 1.32 -12.99
N ASN A 41 -27.70 1.38 -12.94
CA ASN A 41 -26.81 0.88 -13.98
C ASN A 41 -26.04 -0.38 -13.56
N ASN A 42 -26.40 -1.03 -12.46
CA ASN A 42 -25.72 -2.22 -11.91
C ASN A 42 -24.22 -2.03 -11.67
N LEU A 43 -23.79 -0.80 -11.29
CA LEU A 43 -22.41 -0.47 -11.01
C LEU A 43 -22.12 -0.70 -9.51
N ILE A 44 -21.45 -1.80 -9.21
CA ILE A 44 -21.11 -2.21 -7.84
C ILE A 44 -19.59 -2.12 -7.68
N GLY A 45 -19.12 -1.44 -6.62
CA GLY A 45 -17.67 -1.34 -6.33
C GLY A 45 -17.16 -2.55 -5.55
N ALA A 46 -15.86 -2.78 -5.59
CA ALA A 46 -15.21 -3.83 -4.83
C ALA A 46 -15.40 -3.61 -3.31
N HIS A 47 -15.96 -4.61 -2.62
CA HIS A 47 -16.22 -4.59 -1.18
C HIS A 47 -15.36 -5.61 -0.46
N ALA A 48 -14.72 -5.20 0.65
CA ALA A 48 -14.15 -6.12 1.62
C ALA A 48 -15.29 -6.65 2.52
N SER A 49 -15.39 -7.96 2.71
CA SER A 49 -16.20 -8.52 3.79
C SER A 49 -15.51 -8.22 5.12
N ASN A 50 -16.18 -7.51 6.02
CA ASN A 50 -15.66 -7.19 7.34
C ASN A 50 -15.53 -8.47 8.19
N LYS A 51 -14.36 -9.10 8.19
CA LYS A 51 -13.96 -10.03 9.25
C LYS A 51 -12.87 -9.34 10.08
N TRP A 52 -13.27 -8.64 11.12
CA TRP A 52 -12.36 -8.10 12.13
C TRP A 52 -11.80 -9.25 12.97
N ARG A 53 -10.46 -9.42 12.99
CA ARG A 53 -9.77 -10.23 14.00
C ARG A 53 -9.19 -9.28 15.04
N ARG A 54 -9.53 -9.49 16.30
CA ARG A 54 -8.91 -8.83 17.46
C ARG A 54 -7.66 -9.62 17.84
N GLY A 55 -6.48 -8.99 17.80
CA GLY A 55 -5.23 -9.52 18.34
C GLY A 55 -5.11 -9.26 19.84
N ARG A 56 -4.33 -10.11 20.54
CA ARG A 56 -3.97 -9.94 21.95
C ARG A 56 -2.67 -9.14 22.05
N PRO A 57 -2.52 -8.23 23.06
CA PRO A 57 -1.27 -7.54 23.30
C PRO A 57 -0.26 -8.46 23.98
N ASP A 58 1.02 -8.35 23.59
CA ASP A 58 2.14 -8.95 24.31
C ASP A 58 3.26 -7.93 24.50
N ALA A 59 4.00 -8.10 25.59
CA ALA A 59 4.94 -7.12 26.12
C ALA A 59 6.40 -7.51 25.80
N GLY A 60 7.18 -6.54 25.33
CA GLY A 60 8.63 -6.55 25.48
C GLY A 60 9.50 -6.49 24.22
N GLY A 61 10.42 -5.57 24.20
CA GLY A 61 11.62 -5.49 23.36
C GLY A 61 11.58 -4.34 22.37
N VAL A 62 12.49 -3.86 21.73
CA VAL A 62 12.77 -2.75 20.80
C VAL A 62 11.65 -1.69 20.69
N PRO A 63 11.95 -0.39 20.82
CA PRO A 63 10.94 0.66 20.89
C PRO A 63 10.10 0.74 19.59
N ASP A 64 8.78 0.84 19.75
CA ASP A 64 7.89 1.32 18.70
C ASP A 64 8.04 2.83 18.56
N LEU A 65 8.83 3.26 17.57
CA LEU A 65 9.04 4.67 17.26
C LEU A 65 7.81 5.31 16.58
N LEU A 66 6.92 4.51 16.01
CA LEU A 66 5.68 5.03 15.43
C LEU A 66 4.65 5.39 16.49
N GLN A 67 4.62 4.68 17.63
CA GLN A 67 3.64 4.89 18.70
C GLN A 67 2.20 5.05 18.15
N ARG A 68 1.84 4.22 17.17
CA ARG A 68 0.58 4.31 16.41
C ARG A 68 0.34 5.65 15.69
N ASN A 69 1.36 6.48 15.56
CA ASN A 69 1.29 7.70 14.75
C ASN A 69 1.60 7.40 13.28
N PHE A 70 0.60 6.92 12.54
CA PHE A 70 0.69 6.63 11.10
C PHE A 70 0.55 7.90 10.23
N ARG A 71 0.82 9.08 10.76
CA ARG A 71 0.86 10.32 9.98
C ARG A 71 2.30 10.71 9.72
N ALA A 72 2.55 11.15 8.52
CA ALA A 72 3.79 11.81 8.10
C ALA A 72 3.41 13.16 7.48
N ASP A 73 4.22 14.17 7.72
CA ASP A 73 3.98 15.53 7.22
C ASP A 73 4.70 15.79 5.89
N ALA A 74 5.66 14.92 5.55
CA ALA A 74 6.40 14.93 4.30
C ALA A 74 6.68 13.50 3.82
N PRO A 75 6.98 13.30 2.51
CA PRO A 75 7.41 12.01 2.00
C PRO A 75 8.73 11.58 2.66
N ASN A 76 8.95 10.28 2.72
CA ASN A 76 10.17 9.65 3.24
C ASN A 76 10.48 9.91 4.73
N GLN A 77 9.51 10.34 5.53
CA GLN A 77 9.66 10.40 6.98
C GLN A 77 9.39 9.06 7.65
N ARG A 78 8.37 8.35 7.19
CA ARG A 78 7.91 7.10 7.81
C ARG A 78 7.46 6.11 6.76
N TRP A 79 8.12 4.97 6.74
CA TRP A 79 7.75 3.83 5.92
C TRP A 79 7.24 2.71 6.78
N VAL A 80 6.25 1.99 6.29
CA VAL A 80 5.77 0.75 6.88
C VAL A 80 5.99 -0.39 5.90
N ALA A 81 6.43 -1.53 6.40
CA ALA A 81 6.70 -2.70 5.58
C ALA A 81 6.05 -3.95 6.15
N ASP A 82 5.71 -4.86 5.27
CA ASP A 82 5.12 -6.14 5.63
C ASP A 82 5.21 -7.12 4.45
N ILE A 83 4.97 -8.39 4.74
CA ILE A 83 4.93 -9.47 3.76
C ILE A 83 3.54 -10.08 3.72
N THR A 84 3.05 -10.34 2.51
CA THR A 84 1.84 -11.14 2.31
C THR A 84 2.09 -12.29 1.37
N GLU A 85 1.21 -13.29 1.34
CA GLU A 85 1.35 -14.44 0.46
C GLU A 85 0.18 -14.56 -0.53
N PHE A 86 0.50 -15.13 -1.68
CA PHE A 86 -0.44 -15.59 -2.71
C PHE A 86 -0.22 -17.08 -2.99
N VAL A 87 -1.31 -17.80 -3.23
CA VAL A 87 -1.23 -19.20 -3.66
C VAL A 87 -1.19 -19.23 -5.18
N THR A 88 -0.21 -19.96 -5.74
CA THR A 88 -0.09 -20.20 -7.17
C THR A 88 -0.01 -21.70 -7.48
N GLY A 89 -0.15 -22.08 -8.74
CA GLY A 89 0.08 -23.45 -9.16
C GLY A 89 1.50 -23.95 -8.89
N ASP A 90 2.50 -23.04 -8.86
CA ASP A 90 3.89 -23.35 -8.51
C ASP A 90 4.16 -23.36 -6.99
N GLY A 91 3.14 -23.24 -6.15
CA GLY A 91 3.24 -23.08 -4.71
C GLY A 91 3.11 -21.62 -4.26
N LYS A 92 3.52 -21.30 -3.05
CA LYS A 92 3.39 -19.94 -2.50
C LYS A 92 4.31 -18.94 -3.21
N LEU A 93 3.77 -17.74 -3.43
CA LEU A 93 4.52 -16.53 -3.76
C LEU A 93 4.37 -15.55 -2.60
N TYR A 94 5.48 -15.04 -2.10
CA TYR A 94 5.51 -14.00 -1.07
C TYR A 94 5.75 -12.65 -1.73
N LEU A 95 5.04 -11.64 -1.27
CA LEU A 95 5.18 -10.24 -1.69
C LEU A 95 5.58 -9.43 -0.47
N ALA A 96 6.79 -8.90 -0.44
CA ALA A 96 7.20 -7.84 0.49
C ALA A 96 6.93 -6.48 -0.14
N ALA A 97 6.45 -5.52 0.66
CA ALA A 97 6.27 -4.16 0.19
C ALA A 97 6.61 -3.13 1.27
N VAL A 98 7.16 -2.01 0.83
CA VAL A 98 7.46 -0.81 1.61
C VAL A 98 6.51 0.28 1.16
N ARG A 99 5.78 0.86 2.10
CA ARG A 99 4.77 1.89 1.87
C ARG A 99 5.12 3.16 2.60
N ASP A 100 5.15 4.27 1.89
CA ASP A 100 5.28 5.60 2.48
C ASP A 100 3.94 6.03 3.11
N LEU A 101 3.98 6.48 4.36
CA LEU A 101 2.78 6.87 5.10
C LEU A 101 2.23 8.24 4.69
N PHE A 102 3.05 9.12 4.10
CA PHE A 102 2.61 10.43 3.65
C PHE A 102 1.69 10.34 2.43
N HIS A 103 2.20 9.84 1.31
CA HIS A 103 1.42 9.73 0.08
C HIS A 103 0.78 8.34 -0.11
N ARG A 104 1.00 7.40 0.81
CA ARG A 104 0.41 6.05 0.82
C ARG A 104 0.75 5.20 -0.40
N GLY A 105 1.76 5.58 -1.15
CA GLY A 105 2.27 4.82 -2.28
C GLY A 105 3.18 3.67 -1.83
N ILE A 106 3.26 2.66 -2.66
CA ILE A 106 4.26 1.60 -2.51
C ILE A 106 5.53 2.10 -3.18
N VAL A 107 6.55 2.34 -2.36
CA VAL A 107 7.85 2.88 -2.82
C VAL A 107 8.84 1.78 -3.17
N GLY A 108 8.71 0.59 -2.57
CA GLY A 108 9.50 -0.57 -2.90
C GLY A 108 8.72 -1.86 -2.68
N TRP A 109 9.01 -2.88 -3.45
CA TRP A 109 8.41 -4.19 -3.32
C TRP A 109 9.19 -5.23 -4.12
N ASP A 110 9.06 -6.49 -3.73
CA ASP A 110 9.57 -7.63 -4.49
C ASP A 110 8.76 -8.88 -4.18
N THR A 111 8.92 -9.92 -5.00
CA THR A 111 8.28 -11.21 -4.81
C THR A 111 9.28 -12.35 -4.86
N ALA A 112 9.08 -13.34 -4.00
CA ALA A 112 9.92 -14.55 -4.00
C ALA A 112 9.10 -15.80 -3.66
N GLY A 113 9.64 -16.97 -3.98
CA GLY A 113 9.08 -18.26 -3.56
C GLY A 113 9.33 -18.59 -2.09
N ARG A 114 10.13 -17.79 -1.39
CA ARG A 114 10.47 -17.93 0.03
C ARG A 114 10.30 -16.61 0.74
N GLN A 115 9.91 -16.69 2.01
CA GLN A 115 9.78 -15.55 2.92
C GLN A 115 11.07 -15.47 3.75
N ASP A 116 12.11 -14.87 3.16
CA ASP A 116 13.45 -14.74 3.77
C ASP A 116 13.93 -13.29 3.81
N ALA A 117 15.11 -13.07 4.40
CA ALA A 117 15.73 -11.75 4.52
C ALA A 117 16.00 -11.11 3.13
N ALA A 118 16.40 -11.91 2.14
CA ALA A 118 16.70 -11.41 0.80
C ALA A 118 15.50 -10.69 0.17
N LEU A 119 14.28 -11.23 0.38
CA LEU A 119 13.05 -10.64 -0.13
C LEU A 119 12.81 -9.23 0.43
N VAL A 120 12.95 -9.03 1.74
CA VAL A 120 12.72 -7.72 2.38
C VAL A 120 13.84 -6.73 2.08
N VAL A 121 15.10 -7.20 1.95
CA VAL A 121 16.23 -6.38 1.51
C VAL A 121 16.04 -5.90 0.08
N SER A 122 15.56 -6.76 -0.83
CA SER A 122 15.25 -6.38 -2.22
C SER A 122 14.17 -5.30 -2.27
N ALA A 123 13.07 -5.46 -1.51
CA ALA A 123 12.01 -4.45 -1.42
C ALA A 123 12.54 -3.11 -0.86
N LEU A 124 13.41 -3.14 0.17
CA LEU A 124 14.05 -1.95 0.72
C LEU A 124 14.98 -1.28 -0.30
N THR A 125 15.81 -2.06 -1.00
CA THR A 125 16.73 -1.55 -2.03
C THR A 125 15.97 -0.83 -3.15
N MET A 126 14.85 -1.40 -3.61
CA MET A 126 13.98 -0.72 -4.58
C MET A 126 13.41 0.58 -4.01
N ALA A 127 12.97 0.60 -2.75
CA ALA A 127 12.44 1.79 -2.11
C ALA A 127 13.49 2.92 -2.05
N LEU A 128 14.70 2.60 -1.62
CA LEU A 128 15.82 3.54 -1.56
C LEU A 128 16.15 4.11 -2.95
N ALA A 129 16.32 3.25 -3.95
CA ALA A 129 16.65 3.67 -5.31
C ALA A 129 15.58 4.60 -5.92
N ARG A 130 14.30 4.36 -5.63
CA ARG A 130 13.20 5.18 -6.15
C ARG A 130 13.05 6.52 -5.49
N THR A 131 13.42 6.62 -4.23
CA THR A 131 13.19 7.81 -3.42
C THR A 131 14.43 8.68 -3.26
N GLY A 132 15.53 8.34 -3.92
CA GLY A 132 16.77 9.11 -3.89
C GLY A 132 17.59 8.90 -2.62
N HIS A 133 17.53 7.73 -2.02
CA HIS A 133 18.28 7.35 -0.80
C HIS A 133 18.06 8.33 0.38
N PRO A 134 16.81 8.52 0.83
CA PRO A 134 16.55 9.43 1.96
C PRO A 134 17.16 8.88 3.24
N THR A 135 17.62 9.79 4.11
CA THR A 135 18.18 9.46 5.41
C THR A 135 17.18 9.69 6.55
N ASN A 136 17.43 9.13 7.73
CA ASN A 136 16.59 9.29 8.93
C ASN A 136 15.14 8.82 8.78
N VAL A 137 14.85 7.96 7.80
CA VAL A 137 13.52 7.39 7.62
C VAL A 137 13.22 6.41 8.74
N ILE A 138 12.09 6.55 9.40
CA ILE A 138 11.58 5.52 10.31
C ILE A 138 11.01 4.39 9.46
N HIS A 139 11.69 3.24 9.45
CA HIS A 139 11.21 2.02 8.80
C HIS A 139 10.58 1.09 9.84
N HIS A 140 9.27 0.98 9.79
CA HIS A 140 8.50 0.18 10.73
C HIS A 140 8.00 -1.11 10.10
N ALA A 141 8.20 -2.23 10.79
CA ALA A 141 7.70 -3.54 10.40
C ALA A 141 7.24 -4.34 11.64
N ASP A 142 6.65 -5.50 11.41
CA ASP A 142 6.48 -6.46 12.49
C ASP A 142 7.82 -7.08 12.92
N LYS A 143 7.83 -7.79 14.06
CA LYS A 143 9.02 -8.50 14.56
C LYS A 143 9.28 -9.83 13.83
N GLY A 144 8.94 -9.92 12.56
CA GLY A 144 9.26 -11.09 11.74
C GLY A 144 10.77 -11.33 11.65
N THR A 145 11.17 -12.60 11.59
CA THR A 145 12.59 -12.99 11.51
C THR A 145 13.31 -12.38 10.31
N GLN A 146 12.60 -12.01 9.25
CA GLN A 146 13.12 -11.38 8.05
C GLN A 146 13.61 -9.95 8.35
N TYR A 147 12.79 -9.17 9.07
CA TYR A 147 13.09 -7.78 9.42
C TYR A 147 14.07 -7.64 10.59
N THR A 148 14.22 -8.69 11.41
CA THR A 148 15.19 -8.73 12.51
C THR A 148 16.50 -9.42 12.12
N SER A 149 16.67 -9.81 10.86
CA SER A 149 17.89 -10.44 10.35
C SER A 149 19.06 -9.46 10.30
N LEU A 150 20.28 -10.00 10.39
CA LEU A 150 21.51 -9.20 10.26
C LEU A 150 21.60 -8.54 8.88
N ASP A 151 21.21 -9.22 7.82
CA ASP A 151 21.24 -8.70 6.45
C ASP A 151 20.35 -7.47 6.30
N PHE A 152 19.13 -7.53 6.88
CA PHE A 152 18.21 -6.40 6.85
C PHE A 152 18.71 -5.25 7.72
N ALA A 153 19.21 -5.54 8.92
CA ALA A 153 19.76 -4.53 9.82
C ALA A 153 20.98 -3.82 9.17
N PHE A 154 21.83 -4.57 8.47
CA PHE A 154 22.97 -4.00 7.74
C PHE A 154 22.52 -3.12 6.57
N ALA A 155 21.55 -3.57 5.77
CA ALA A 155 21.01 -2.78 4.65
C ALA A 155 20.35 -1.48 5.14
N ALA A 156 19.58 -1.55 6.22
CA ALA A 156 18.92 -0.37 6.82
C ALA A 156 19.94 0.58 7.47
N GLY A 157 20.98 0.04 8.15
CA GLY A 157 22.06 0.83 8.73
C GLY A 157 22.86 1.59 7.68
N ASN A 158 23.19 0.97 6.56
CA ASN A 158 23.88 1.62 5.45
C ASN A 158 23.04 2.75 4.80
N ALA A 159 21.73 2.71 4.95
CA ALA A 159 20.81 3.73 4.48
C ALA A 159 20.44 4.76 5.56
N ASP A 160 21.11 4.76 6.71
CA ASP A 160 20.83 5.65 7.85
C ASP A 160 19.34 5.64 8.26
N MET A 161 18.75 4.43 8.33
CA MET A 161 17.36 4.27 8.71
C MET A 161 17.18 4.01 10.20
N GLN A 162 16.10 4.52 10.75
CA GLN A 162 15.65 4.22 12.10
C GLN A 162 14.71 3.01 12.08
N LEU A 163 15.20 1.85 12.52
CA LEU A 163 14.36 0.66 12.61
C LEU A 163 13.40 0.78 13.79
N SER A 164 12.14 0.47 13.51
CA SER A 164 11.04 0.42 14.47
C SER A 164 10.27 -0.87 14.30
N PHE A 165 9.90 -1.51 15.41
CA PHE A 165 9.17 -2.76 15.37
C PHE A 165 7.92 -2.66 16.24
N GLY A 166 6.80 -3.14 15.71
CA GLY A 166 5.56 -3.29 16.45
C GLY A 166 5.68 -4.29 17.59
N SER A 167 4.79 -4.24 18.55
CA SER A 167 4.69 -5.23 19.62
C SER A 167 4.35 -6.60 19.05
N THR A 168 4.93 -7.67 19.57
CA THR A 168 4.62 -9.04 19.12
C THR A 168 3.12 -9.32 19.30
N GLY A 169 2.40 -9.55 18.21
CA GLY A 169 0.98 -9.92 18.25
C GLY A 169 -0.01 -8.75 18.31
N ASP A 170 0.45 -7.49 18.26
CA ASP A 170 -0.48 -6.34 18.16
C ASP A 170 -0.73 -5.95 16.69
N ALA A 171 -1.90 -6.36 16.19
CA ALA A 171 -2.36 -6.06 14.83
C ALA A 171 -2.53 -4.55 14.55
N TYR A 172 -2.59 -3.71 15.59
CA TYR A 172 -2.72 -2.26 15.41
C TYR A 172 -1.41 -1.59 15.01
N ASP A 173 -0.27 -2.20 15.32
CA ASP A 173 1.04 -1.61 15.06
C ASP A 173 1.39 -1.63 13.57
N ASN A 174 0.77 -2.50 12.75
CA ASN A 174 0.92 -2.51 11.28
C ASN A 174 -0.41 -2.37 10.51
N ALA A 175 -1.41 -1.72 11.13
CA ALA A 175 -2.75 -1.54 10.56
C ALA A 175 -2.75 -0.90 9.16
N ALA A 176 -1.74 -0.09 8.84
CA ALA A 176 -1.59 0.54 7.53
C ALA A 176 -1.32 -0.51 6.43
N MET A 177 -0.45 -1.50 6.70
CA MET A 177 -0.15 -2.58 5.75
C MET A 177 -1.26 -3.63 5.72
N GLU A 178 -1.85 -3.98 6.86
CA GLU A 178 -3.01 -4.87 6.89
C GLU A 178 -4.17 -4.33 6.04
N THR A 179 -4.48 -3.04 6.18
CA THR A 179 -5.50 -2.36 5.36
C THR A 179 -5.13 -2.37 3.89
N PHE A 180 -3.86 -2.20 3.56
CA PHE A 180 -3.37 -2.27 2.19
C PHE A 180 -3.55 -3.68 1.61
N TRP A 181 -3.10 -4.74 2.32
CA TRP A 181 -3.22 -6.13 1.88
C TRP A 181 -4.66 -6.57 1.69
N ALA A 182 -5.52 -6.26 2.66
CA ALA A 182 -6.94 -6.56 2.55
C ALA A 182 -7.56 -5.91 1.30
N ARG A 183 -7.21 -4.66 1.03
CA ARG A 183 -7.70 -3.92 -0.13
C ARG A 183 -7.13 -4.48 -1.43
N LEU A 184 -5.84 -4.76 -1.48
CA LEU A 184 -5.17 -5.34 -2.64
C LEU A 184 -5.80 -6.68 -3.03
N LYS A 185 -5.95 -7.60 -2.07
CA LYS A 185 -6.54 -8.93 -2.32
C LYS A 185 -7.99 -8.84 -2.79
N VAL A 186 -8.80 -7.96 -2.18
CA VAL A 186 -10.20 -7.75 -2.60
C VAL A 186 -10.29 -7.17 -4.01
N GLU A 187 -9.45 -6.19 -4.34
CA GLU A 187 -9.49 -5.56 -5.66
C GLU A 187 -8.95 -6.50 -6.75
N ILE A 188 -7.91 -7.30 -6.46
CA ILE A 188 -7.45 -8.36 -7.37
C ILE A 188 -8.56 -9.39 -7.62
N ALA A 189 -9.17 -9.92 -6.54
CA ALA A 189 -10.26 -10.88 -6.67
C ALA A 189 -11.44 -10.29 -7.48
N TRP A 190 -11.76 -9.03 -7.27
CA TRP A 190 -12.82 -8.33 -8.00
C TRP A 190 -12.52 -8.18 -9.48
N ILE A 191 -11.29 -7.78 -9.84
CA ILE A 191 -10.89 -7.52 -11.23
C ILE A 191 -10.71 -8.82 -12.00
N ARG A 192 -10.08 -9.84 -11.39
CA ARG A 192 -9.76 -11.13 -12.04
C ARG A 192 -10.84 -12.21 -11.85
N GLY A 193 -11.75 -12.02 -10.89
CA GLY A 193 -12.65 -13.08 -10.43
C GLY A 193 -11.99 -14.11 -9.50
N SER A 194 -10.67 -14.01 -9.27
CA SER A 194 -9.89 -14.90 -8.41
C SER A 194 -8.63 -14.23 -7.91
N ILE A 195 -8.14 -14.65 -6.74
CA ILE A 195 -6.80 -14.30 -6.24
C ILE A 195 -5.75 -15.40 -6.49
N TRP A 196 -6.18 -16.52 -7.06
CA TRP A 196 -5.28 -17.61 -7.46
C TRP A 196 -4.62 -17.30 -8.80
N PHE A 197 -3.37 -17.72 -8.97
CA PHE A 197 -2.58 -17.56 -10.19
C PHE A 197 -2.07 -18.92 -10.64
N ALA A 198 -1.95 -19.15 -11.96
CA ALA A 198 -1.44 -20.40 -12.46
C ALA A 198 0.05 -20.58 -12.14
N THR A 199 0.85 -19.51 -12.22
CA THR A 199 2.28 -19.54 -11.94
C THR A 199 2.72 -18.34 -11.07
N ARG A 200 3.90 -18.46 -10.46
CA ARG A 200 4.55 -17.33 -9.77
C ARG A 200 4.87 -16.19 -10.72
N ALA A 201 5.27 -16.51 -11.94
CA ALA A 201 5.58 -15.51 -12.97
C ALA A 201 4.32 -14.69 -13.36
N GLU A 202 3.17 -15.35 -13.54
CA GLU A 202 1.90 -14.69 -13.78
C GLU A 202 1.54 -13.77 -12.61
N ALA A 203 1.66 -14.26 -11.36
CA ALA A 203 1.37 -13.49 -10.17
C ALA A 203 2.27 -12.25 -10.06
N HIS A 204 3.59 -12.41 -10.29
CA HIS A 204 4.55 -11.30 -10.29
C HIS A 204 4.19 -10.23 -11.32
N ALA A 205 3.96 -10.62 -12.56
CA ALA A 205 3.60 -9.68 -13.63
C ALA A 205 2.30 -8.92 -13.34
N TYR A 206 1.30 -9.61 -12.79
CA TYR A 206 0.05 -8.99 -12.40
C TYR A 206 0.22 -8.01 -11.21
N LEU A 207 0.99 -8.40 -10.20
CA LEU A 207 1.30 -7.56 -9.03
C LEU A 207 2.09 -6.32 -9.43
N PHE A 208 3.05 -6.46 -10.38
CA PHE A 208 3.75 -5.33 -10.97
C PHE A 208 2.77 -4.33 -11.57
N GLU A 209 1.90 -4.78 -12.46
CA GLU A 209 0.93 -3.91 -13.12
C GLU A 209 -0.06 -3.31 -12.12
N PHE A 210 -0.50 -4.11 -11.13
CA PHE A 210 -1.42 -3.63 -10.10
C PHE A 210 -0.79 -2.55 -9.21
N ILE A 211 0.45 -2.74 -8.75
CA ILE A 211 1.13 -1.81 -7.84
C ILE A 211 1.59 -0.56 -8.60
N GLU A 212 2.32 -0.75 -9.68
CA GLU A 212 2.99 0.35 -10.38
C GLU A 212 2.03 1.22 -11.17
N VAL A 213 1.12 0.59 -11.89
CA VAL A 213 0.23 1.31 -12.79
C VAL A 213 -1.08 1.66 -12.08
N PHE A 214 -1.77 0.65 -11.55
CA PHE A 214 -3.10 0.89 -11.00
C PHE A 214 -3.06 1.55 -9.62
N TYR A 215 -2.41 0.93 -8.64
CA TYR A 215 -2.45 1.42 -7.25
C TYR A 215 -1.77 2.78 -7.08
N ASN A 216 -0.54 2.91 -7.55
CA ASN A 216 0.24 4.13 -7.36
C ASN A 216 -0.22 5.29 -8.25
N ARG A 217 -0.67 5.02 -9.52
CA ARG A 217 -0.87 6.08 -10.53
C ARG A 217 -2.32 6.27 -10.98
N GLN A 218 -3.21 5.31 -10.78
CA GLN A 218 -4.59 5.40 -11.27
C GLN A 218 -5.63 5.36 -10.16
N ARG A 219 -5.31 4.69 -9.05
CA ARG A 219 -6.25 4.44 -7.97
C ARG A 219 -6.31 5.63 -7.01
N HIS A 220 -7.39 6.41 -7.12
CA HIS A 220 -7.64 7.56 -6.26
C HIS A 220 -8.03 7.14 -4.83
N GLN A 221 -7.51 7.87 -3.86
CA GLN A 221 -7.70 7.58 -2.43
C GLN A 221 -8.44 8.73 -1.73
N PRO A 222 -9.59 8.47 -1.07
CA PRO A 222 -10.33 9.52 -0.37
C PRO A 222 -9.50 10.26 0.68
N GLY A 223 -8.65 9.52 1.42
CA GLY A 223 -7.77 10.11 2.44
C GLY A 223 -6.61 10.96 1.89
N LEU A 224 -6.44 11.04 0.57
CA LEU A 224 -5.49 11.92 -0.11
C LEU A 224 -6.24 13.02 -0.91
N GLY A 225 -7.44 13.41 -0.47
CA GLY A 225 -8.24 14.37 -1.22
C GLY A 225 -8.69 13.84 -2.59
N HIS A 226 -8.88 12.52 -2.72
CA HIS A 226 -9.17 11.85 -3.98
C HIS A 226 -8.08 11.92 -5.05
N LEU A 227 -6.84 12.20 -4.66
CA LEU A 227 -5.65 12.04 -5.49
C LEU A 227 -5.18 10.58 -5.50
N THR A 228 -4.38 10.22 -6.50
CA THR A 228 -3.56 9.00 -6.45
C THR A 228 -2.33 9.23 -5.58
N PRO A 229 -1.64 8.19 -5.11
CA PRO A 229 -0.36 8.34 -4.42
C PRO A 229 0.65 9.20 -5.19
N ALA A 230 0.80 8.95 -6.49
CA ALA A 230 1.71 9.71 -7.35
C ALA A 230 1.31 11.19 -7.46
N GLU A 231 0.04 11.48 -7.78
CA GLU A 231 -0.46 12.87 -7.84
C GLU A 231 -0.27 13.62 -6.52
N TYR A 232 -0.45 12.92 -5.39
CA TYR A 232 -0.28 13.55 -4.06
C TYR A 232 1.19 13.87 -3.76
N ALA A 233 2.09 12.96 -4.11
CA ALA A 233 3.54 13.20 -4.00
C ALA A 233 4.02 14.32 -4.94
N ASP A 234 3.53 14.33 -6.20
CA ASP A 234 3.87 15.37 -7.19
C ASP A 234 3.39 16.75 -6.74
N LYS A 235 2.16 16.82 -6.21
CA LYS A 235 1.60 18.05 -5.65
C LYS A 235 2.47 18.58 -4.52
N TRP A 236 2.88 17.71 -3.58
CA TRP A 236 3.73 18.12 -2.47
C TRP A 236 5.07 18.68 -2.98
N ARG A 237 5.71 18.01 -3.93
CA ARG A 237 6.97 18.49 -4.54
C ARG A 237 6.82 19.84 -5.21
N HIS A 238 5.70 20.05 -5.91
CA HIS A 238 5.40 21.34 -6.53
C HIS A 238 5.20 22.46 -5.50
N ASP A 239 4.43 22.19 -4.43
CA ASP A 239 4.07 23.16 -3.39
C ASP A 239 5.26 23.56 -2.50
N HIS A 240 6.29 22.69 -2.36
CA HIS A 240 7.46 22.91 -1.50
C HIS A 240 8.73 23.32 -2.28
N GLY A 241 8.61 23.55 -3.57
CA GLY A 241 9.74 23.86 -4.45
C GLY A 241 10.63 22.62 -4.68
N HIS A 242 11.44 22.67 -5.72
CA HIS A 242 12.56 21.74 -5.90
C HIS A 242 13.64 22.09 -4.85
N GLN A 243 13.38 21.81 -3.60
CA GLN A 243 14.48 21.54 -2.69
C GLN A 243 14.97 20.17 -3.12
N ASP A 244 16.08 20.16 -3.86
CA ASP A 244 16.84 18.96 -4.13
C ASP A 244 16.96 18.22 -2.81
N LEU A 245 16.33 17.05 -2.73
CA LEU A 245 16.58 16.12 -1.63
C LEU A 245 18.05 15.73 -1.77
N PRO A 246 18.84 15.84 -0.71
CA PRO A 246 20.24 15.49 -0.72
C PRO A 246 20.46 14.04 -1.10
#